data_f5552ad88043551a198001609a2011af
#
_entry.id   f5552ad88043551a198001609a2011af
#
_cell.length_a   1.000
_cell.length_b   1.000
_cell.length_c   1.000
_cell.angle_alpha   90.00
_cell.angle_beta   90.00
_cell.angle_gamma   90.00
#
_symmetry.space_group_name_H-M   'P 1'
#
loop_
_entity.id
_entity.type
_entity.pdbx_description
1 polymer ?
#
loop_
_entity_poly.entity_id
_entity_poly.type
_entity_poly.pdbx_seq_one_letter_code
_entity_poly.pdbx_strand_id
1 'polypeptide(L)'
;MSFLPGKDPEAGDAHACEAIAHVIAPRTVDLGDGFSVRRALPSARTRMVGPFIFFDHFGPAEFRAGQGLDVRPHPHIGLATVTYLFDGEIMHRDSLGTAAPIRPGEINLMTAGRGIVHSERTGSDMRTTGGPIHGLQMWVALPAAKEEMAPRFVHHEVNEFPMVRDSAFFGRVVIGRASCRERVFRTV
;
A
#
# COMPACT_ATOMS: atom_id res chain seq x y z
N MET A 1 14.35 7.02 25.55
CA MET A 1 13.50 5.95 26.11
C MET A 1 13.96 4.65 25.49
N SER A 2 14.35 3.68 26.31
CA SER A 2 14.71 2.34 25.83
C SER A 2 13.43 1.66 25.32
N PHE A 3 13.50 1.13 24.11
CA PHE A 3 12.51 0.21 23.60
C PHE A 3 12.64 -1.08 24.44
N LEU A 4 11.68 -1.36 25.28
CA LEU A 4 11.57 -2.66 25.91
C LEU A 4 10.92 -3.60 24.89
N PRO A 5 11.55 -4.74 24.56
CA PRO A 5 10.91 -5.74 23.72
C PRO A 5 9.65 -6.23 24.45
N GLY A 6 8.51 -5.83 23.95
CA GLY A 6 7.22 -6.32 24.38
C GLY A 6 6.76 -7.50 23.52
N LYS A 7 5.75 -8.23 23.98
CA LYS A 7 5.03 -9.18 23.15
C LYS A 7 4.42 -8.45 21.95
N ASP A 8 4.45 -9.06 20.78
CA ASP A 8 3.75 -8.50 19.62
C ASP A 8 2.27 -8.32 19.94
N PRO A 9 1.64 -7.17 19.58
CA PRO A 9 0.24 -6.93 19.86
C PRO A 9 -0.64 -7.93 19.11
N GLU A 10 -1.55 -8.56 19.85
CA GLU A 10 -2.55 -9.48 19.29
C GLU A 10 -3.90 -8.78 19.10
N ALA A 11 -4.76 -9.33 18.24
CA ALA A 11 -6.11 -8.80 18.05
C ALA A 11 -6.88 -8.85 19.37
N GLY A 12 -7.26 -7.68 19.88
CA GLY A 12 -7.93 -7.53 21.18
C GLY A 12 -7.03 -7.05 22.32
N ASP A 13 -5.74 -6.91 22.13
CA ASP A 13 -4.77 -6.36 23.07
C ASP A 13 -4.92 -4.82 23.24
N ALA A 14 -6.12 -4.35 23.53
CA ALA A 14 -6.43 -2.92 23.63
C ALA A 14 -5.61 -2.15 24.69
N HIS A 15 -4.85 -2.86 25.51
CA HIS A 15 -4.09 -2.29 26.64
C HIS A 15 -2.60 -2.65 26.66
N ALA A 16 -2.06 -3.25 25.61
CA ALA A 16 -0.63 -3.58 25.54
C ALA A 16 0.27 -2.32 25.55
N CYS A 17 -0.27 -1.17 25.17
CA CYS A 17 0.41 0.12 25.24
C CYS A 17 -0.66 1.23 25.23
N GLU A 18 -0.60 2.18 26.15
CA GLU A 18 -1.53 3.33 26.19
C GLU A 18 -1.51 4.17 24.90
N ALA A 19 -0.42 4.09 24.13
CA ALA A 19 -0.30 4.74 22.82
C ALA A 19 -1.02 3.99 21.69
N ILE A 20 -1.46 2.73 21.89
CA ILE A 20 -2.19 1.94 20.90
C ILE A 20 -3.68 2.08 21.15
N ALA A 21 -4.33 2.90 20.33
CA ALA A 21 -5.77 3.11 20.44
C ALA A 21 -6.58 1.88 19.98
N HIS A 22 -6.08 1.13 19.03
CA HIS A 22 -6.79 -0.01 18.44
C HIS A 22 -5.87 -0.91 17.65
N VAL A 23 -6.04 -2.23 17.76
CA VAL A 23 -5.39 -3.25 16.94
C VAL A 23 -6.39 -3.82 15.95
N ILE A 24 -6.05 -3.78 14.66
CA ILE A 24 -6.88 -4.30 13.58
C ILE A 24 -6.29 -5.64 13.11
N ALA A 25 -6.97 -6.74 13.40
CA ALA A 25 -6.63 -8.04 12.81
C ALA A 25 -7.07 -8.06 11.34
N PRO A 26 -6.15 -8.23 10.38
CA PRO A 26 -6.53 -8.31 8.97
C PRO A 26 -7.28 -9.61 8.67
N ARG A 27 -8.25 -9.54 7.76
CA ARG A 27 -8.95 -10.72 7.23
C ARG A 27 -8.33 -11.15 5.92
N THR A 28 -8.29 -12.44 5.66
CA THR A 28 -7.93 -12.97 4.34
C THR A 28 -9.09 -12.74 3.36
N VAL A 29 -8.75 -12.22 2.19
CA VAL A 29 -9.68 -11.99 1.07
C VAL A 29 -9.08 -12.63 -0.17
N ASP A 30 -9.83 -13.53 -0.80
CA ASP A 30 -9.48 -14.11 -2.09
C ASP A 30 -9.82 -13.10 -3.20
N LEU A 31 -8.85 -12.75 -4.03
CA LEU A 31 -9.02 -11.87 -5.19
C LEU A 31 -9.25 -12.65 -6.48
N GLY A 32 -9.34 -13.98 -6.41
CA GLY A 32 -9.46 -14.90 -7.54
C GLY A 32 -8.11 -15.48 -7.98
N ASP A 33 -8.20 -16.53 -8.80
CA ASP A 33 -7.04 -17.24 -9.36
C ASP A 33 -6.03 -17.77 -8.30
N GLY A 34 -6.52 -18.00 -7.07
CA GLY A 34 -5.69 -18.46 -5.95
C GLY A 34 -4.83 -17.38 -5.29
N PHE A 35 -5.04 -16.13 -5.64
CA PHE A 35 -4.32 -15.00 -5.04
C PHE A 35 -5.12 -14.38 -3.91
N SER A 36 -4.58 -14.44 -2.70
CA SER A 36 -5.22 -13.90 -1.50
C SER A 36 -4.42 -12.76 -0.89
N VAL A 37 -5.13 -11.83 -0.27
CA VAL A 37 -4.56 -10.68 0.44
C VAL A 37 -5.03 -10.65 1.90
N ARG A 38 -4.26 -10.00 2.75
CA ARG A 38 -4.62 -9.68 4.13
C ARG A 38 -5.15 -8.25 4.18
N ARG A 39 -6.46 -8.10 4.29
CA ARG A 39 -7.15 -6.80 4.30
C ARG A 39 -7.33 -6.28 5.71
N ALA A 40 -6.65 -5.20 6.05
CA ALA A 40 -6.80 -4.50 7.33
C ALA A 40 -7.93 -3.46 7.27
N LEU A 41 -8.07 -2.72 6.18
CA LEU A 41 -9.11 -1.71 5.97
C LEU A 41 -9.92 -1.97 4.70
N PRO A 42 -11.25 -1.74 4.72
CA PRO A 42 -12.06 -1.46 5.89
C PRO A 42 -12.25 -2.71 6.75
N SER A 43 -12.31 -2.53 8.07
CA SER A 43 -12.72 -3.57 9.02
C SER A 43 -14.11 -3.28 9.58
N ALA A 44 -14.71 -4.26 10.28
CA ALA A 44 -16.03 -4.11 10.88
C ALA A 44 -16.07 -2.97 11.93
N ARG A 45 -14.96 -2.76 12.64
CA ARG A 45 -14.85 -1.76 13.71
C ARG A 45 -14.21 -0.45 13.24
N THR A 46 -13.39 -0.50 12.20
CA THR A 46 -12.61 0.65 11.72
C THR A 46 -12.76 0.76 10.23
N ARG A 47 -13.50 1.76 9.76
CA ARG A 47 -13.71 2.01 8.33
C ARG A 47 -12.52 2.68 7.68
N MET A 48 -11.83 3.54 8.41
CA MET A 48 -10.70 4.31 7.94
C MET A 48 -9.77 4.69 9.10
N VAL A 49 -8.51 4.96 8.78
CA VAL A 49 -7.51 5.51 9.70
C VAL A 49 -6.92 6.76 9.06
N GLY A 50 -7.23 7.95 9.62
CA GLY A 50 -6.94 9.21 8.93
C GLY A 50 -7.57 9.18 7.53
N PRO A 51 -6.85 9.52 6.46
CA PRO A 51 -7.35 9.48 5.10
C PRO A 51 -7.31 8.07 4.47
N PHE A 52 -6.71 7.07 5.13
CA PHE A 52 -6.61 5.71 4.60
C PHE A 52 -7.93 4.97 4.76
N ILE A 53 -8.56 4.63 3.63
CA ILE A 53 -9.86 3.95 3.55
C ILE A 53 -9.77 2.49 3.12
N PHE A 54 -8.58 2.09 2.64
CA PHE A 54 -8.31 0.73 2.21
C PHE A 54 -6.85 0.39 2.47
N PHE A 55 -6.61 -0.84 2.94
CA PHE A 55 -5.26 -1.34 3.17
C PHE A 55 -5.23 -2.86 2.98
N ASP A 56 -4.55 -3.29 1.93
CA ASP A 56 -4.25 -4.69 1.65
C ASP A 56 -2.75 -4.94 1.72
N HIS A 57 -2.40 -6.04 2.35
CA HIS A 57 -1.07 -6.62 2.33
C HIS A 57 -1.14 -7.94 1.55
N PHE A 58 -0.44 -8.02 0.44
CA PHE A 58 -0.34 -9.21 -0.38
C PHE A 58 1.05 -9.84 -0.29
N GLY A 59 1.07 -11.16 -0.33
CA GLY A 59 2.31 -11.92 -0.15
C GLY A 59 2.82 -11.94 1.31
N PRO A 60 4.09 -12.37 1.54
CA PRO A 60 4.96 -12.94 0.52
C PRO A 60 4.34 -14.18 -0.13
N ALA A 61 4.43 -14.28 -1.44
CA ALA A 61 3.96 -15.40 -2.24
C ALA A 61 4.89 -15.62 -3.43
N GLU A 62 4.81 -16.81 -4.03
CA GLU A 62 5.61 -17.19 -5.18
C GLU A 62 4.69 -17.59 -6.33
N PHE A 63 4.79 -16.95 -7.48
CA PHE A 63 4.14 -17.36 -8.70
C PHE A 63 4.99 -18.37 -9.45
N ARG A 64 4.37 -19.42 -9.96
CA ARG A 64 5.01 -20.33 -10.91
C ARG A 64 5.06 -19.72 -12.30
N ALA A 65 5.90 -20.24 -13.17
CA ALA A 65 5.91 -19.89 -14.59
C ALA A 65 4.49 -20.00 -15.19
N GLY A 66 4.06 -18.98 -15.92
CA GLY A 66 2.72 -18.84 -16.47
C GLY A 66 1.68 -18.22 -15.53
N GLN A 67 1.96 -18.14 -14.24
CA GLN A 67 1.07 -17.50 -13.24
C GLN A 67 1.42 -16.03 -13.04
N GLY A 68 0.53 -15.31 -12.38
CA GLY A 68 0.76 -13.92 -12.00
C GLY A 68 -0.50 -13.23 -11.51
N LEU A 69 -0.34 -12.02 -11.01
CA LEU A 69 -1.44 -11.14 -10.65
C LEU A 69 -2.13 -10.63 -11.92
N ASP A 70 -3.45 -10.68 -11.96
CA ASP A 70 -4.28 -10.13 -13.03
C ASP A 70 -5.46 -9.35 -12.47
N VAL A 71 -5.18 -8.16 -11.92
CA VAL A 71 -6.25 -7.21 -11.57
C VAL A 71 -6.73 -6.55 -12.85
N ARG A 72 -7.93 -6.94 -13.26
CA ARG A 72 -8.56 -6.48 -14.52
C ARG A 72 -8.87 -4.98 -14.48
N PRO A 73 -9.12 -4.34 -15.65
CA PRO A 73 -9.52 -2.93 -15.70
C PRO A 73 -10.71 -2.64 -14.78
N HIS A 74 -10.55 -1.67 -13.91
CA HIS A 74 -11.57 -1.22 -12.98
C HIS A 74 -11.41 0.29 -12.68
N PRO A 75 -12.52 1.00 -12.34
CA PRO A 75 -12.49 2.44 -12.11
C PRO A 75 -12.22 2.79 -10.64
N HIS A 76 -11.65 3.98 -10.45
CA HIS A 76 -11.62 4.71 -9.17
C HIS A 76 -12.09 6.14 -9.36
N ILE A 77 -12.66 6.72 -8.30
CA ILE A 77 -13.14 8.10 -8.24
C ILE A 77 -13.01 8.65 -6.81
N GLY A 78 -12.69 9.93 -6.65
CA GLY A 78 -12.64 10.62 -5.36
C GLY A 78 -11.52 10.20 -4.41
N LEU A 79 -10.58 9.37 -4.87
CA LEU A 79 -9.50 8.81 -4.05
C LEU A 79 -8.17 8.78 -4.81
N ALA A 80 -7.11 8.44 -4.10
CA ALA A 80 -5.84 8.03 -4.70
C ALA A 80 -5.50 6.59 -4.28
N THR A 81 -4.85 5.84 -5.17
CA THR A 81 -4.27 4.54 -4.85
C THR A 81 -2.76 4.66 -4.69
N VAL A 82 -2.21 3.93 -3.75
CA VAL A 82 -0.78 3.83 -3.49
C VAL A 82 -0.39 2.37 -3.52
N THR A 83 0.47 2.02 -4.45
CA THR A 83 1.07 0.68 -4.55
C THR A 83 2.53 0.76 -4.11
N TYR A 84 2.96 -0.14 -3.24
CA TYR A 84 4.33 -0.29 -2.78
C TYR A 84 4.73 -1.77 -2.83
N LEU A 85 5.91 -2.07 -3.34
CA LEU A 85 6.43 -3.43 -3.37
C LEU A 85 7.63 -3.60 -2.43
N PHE A 86 7.63 -4.74 -1.72
CA PHE A 86 8.80 -5.28 -1.03
C PHE A 86 9.56 -6.24 -1.95
N ASP A 87 8.82 -6.95 -2.85
CA ASP A 87 9.39 -7.92 -3.77
C ASP A 87 8.50 -8.08 -5.02
N GLY A 88 9.09 -8.48 -6.14
CA GLY A 88 8.40 -8.72 -7.41
C GLY A 88 8.26 -7.49 -8.30
N GLU A 89 7.37 -7.59 -9.29
CA GLU A 89 7.06 -6.51 -10.22
C GLU A 89 5.57 -6.53 -10.58
N ILE A 90 4.95 -5.34 -10.62
CA ILE A 90 3.60 -5.16 -11.14
C ILE A 90 3.64 -4.10 -12.26
N MET A 91 3.02 -4.40 -13.39
CA MET A 91 2.81 -3.47 -14.49
C MET A 91 1.47 -2.75 -14.31
N HIS A 92 1.51 -1.46 -14.05
CA HIS A 92 0.35 -0.56 -14.05
C HIS A 92 0.05 -0.07 -15.47
N ARG A 93 -1.24 -0.04 -15.83
CA ARG A 93 -1.76 0.64 -17.04
C ARG A 93 -3.03 1.38 -16.71
N ASP A 94 -3.20 2.58 -17.25
CA ASP A 94 -4.38 3.41 -16.97
C ASP A 94 -4.93 4.13 -18.21
N SER A 95 -6.10 4.75 -18.02
CA SER A 95 -6.81 5.50 -19.06
C SER A 95 -6.16 6.84 -19.44
N LEU A 96 -5.07 7.24 -18.77
CA LEU A 96 -4.25 8.39 -19.18
C LEU A 96 -3.19 7.98 -20.22
N GLY A 97 -3.08 6.68 -20.52
CA GLY A 97 -2.06 6.12 -21.39
C GLY A 97 -0.77 5.73 -20.65
N THR A 98 -0.79 5.75 -19.32
CA THR A 98 0.36 5.29 -18.53
C THR A 98 0.55 3.78 -18.72
N ALA A 99 1.82 3.36 -18.86
CA ALA A 99 2.25 1.98 -18.79
C ALA A 99 3.58 1.97 -18.04
N ALA A 100 3.54 1.70 -16.75
CA ALA A 100 4.70 1.81 -15.86
C ALA A 100 4.83 0.58 -14.96
N PRO A 101 6.01 -0.05 -14.89
CA PRO A 101 6.28 -1.05 -13.87
C PRO A 101 6.43 -0.38 -12.51
N ILE A 102 6.17 -1.14 -11.45
CA ILE A 102 6.61 -0.83 -10.10
C ILE A 102 7.46 -1.98 -9.60
N ARG A 103 8.58 -1.66 -8.95
CA ARG A 103 9.58 -2.59 -8.42
C ARG A 103 9.79 -2.37 -6.92
N PRO A 104 10.53 -3.26 -6.25
CA PRO A 104 10.77 -3.16 -4.82
C PRO A 104 11.34 -1.81 -4.37
N GLY A 105 10.66 -1.20 -3.39
CA GLY A 105 11.03 0.09 -2.82
C GLY A 105 10.50 1.32 -3.56
N GLU A 106 9.92 1.16 -4.75
CA GLU A 106 9.26 2.20 -5.52
C GLU A 106 7.81 2.40 -5.09
N ILE A 107 7.21 3.51 -5.51
CA ILE A 107 5.79 3.81 -5.29
C ILE A 107 5.12 4.25 -6.58
N ASN A 108 3.96 3.65 -6.87
CA ASN A 108 3.00 4.21 -7.79
C ASN A 108 1.91 4.93 -7.02
N LEU A 109 1.74 6.23 -7.30
CA LEU A 109 0.66 7.07 -6.78
C LEU A 109 -0.28 7.43 -7.92
N MET A 110 -1.45 6.83 -7.97
CA MET A 110 -2.51 7.15 -8.92
C MET A 110 -3.61 7.96 -8.23
N THR A 111 -3.72 9.22 -8.56
CA THR A 111 -4.82 10.08 -8.08
C THR A 111 -5.97 9.97 -9.06
N ALA A 112 -7.07 9.38 -8.63
CA ALA A 112 -8.23 9.16 -9.49
C ALA A 112 -9.02 10.46 -9.75
N GLY A 113 -9.16 11.32 -8.74
CA GLY A 113 -9.93 12.55 -8.89
C GLY A 113 -11.32 12.28 -9.43
N ARG A 114 -11.73 12.98 -10.50
CA ARG A 114 -13.05 12.79 -11.16
C ARG A 114 -13.20 11.45 -11.90
N GLY A 115 -12.19 10.61 -11.95
CA GLY A 115 -12.26 9.25 -12.47
C GLY A 115 -11.04 8.82 -13.28
N ILE A 116 -10.60 7.59 -13.05
CA ILE A 116 -9.57 6.90 -13.81
C ILE A 116 -9.90 5.41 -13.86
N VAL A 117 -9.59 4.76 -14.97
CA VAL A 117 -9.66 3.30 -15.10
C VAL A 117 -8.24 2.79 -15.18
N HIS A 118 -7.91 1.75 -14.39
CA HIS A 118 -6.59 1.13 -14.45
C HIS A 118 -6.64 -0.38 -14.31
N SER A 119 -5.51 -1.02 -14.60
CA SER A 119 -5.25 -2.44 -14.37
C SER A 119 -3.85 -2.64 -13.82
N GLU A 120 -3.67 -3.69 -13.03
CA GLU A 120 -2.40 -4.06 -12.41
C GLU A 120 -2.12 -5.52 -12.69
N ARG A 121 -1.02 -5.83 -13.37
CA ARG A 121 -0.70 -7.19 -13.81
C ARG A 121 0.77 -7.49 -13.62
N THR A 122 1.07 -8.75 -13.38
CA THR A 122 2.46 -9.23 -13.45
C THR A 122 3.04 -8.95 -14.83
N GLY A 123 4.25 -8.40 -14.90
CA GLY A 123 4.95 -8.14 -16.14
C GLY A 123 5.24 -9.42 -16.94
N SER A 124 5.49 -9.27 -18.25
CA SER A 124 5.68 -10.42 -19.17
C SER A 124 6.81 -11.35 -18.74
N ASP A 125 7.92 -10.78 -18.32
CA ASP A 125 9.14 -11.53 -17.99
C ASP A 125 8.93 -12.36 -16.73
N MET A 126 8.43 -11.72 -15.65
CA MET A 126 8.10 -12.41 -14.42
C MET A 126 6.98 -13.43 -14.61
N ARG A 127 6.01 -13.16 -15.51
CA ARG A 127 4.99 -14.16 -15.84
C ARG A 127 5.60 -15.38 -16.53
N THR A 128 6.59 -15.19 -17.38
CA THR A 128 7.26 -16.29 -18.08
C THR A 128 8.11 -17.15 -17.15
N THR A 129 8.83 -16.52 -16.23
CA THR A 129 9.76 -17.21 -15.32
C THR A 129 9.14 -17.67 -14.02
N GLY A 130 8.05 -17.03 -13.60
CA GLY A 130 7.59 -17.04 -12.21
C GLY A 130 8.44 -16.11 -11.35
N GLY A 131 8.12 -16.03 -10.08
CA GLY A 131 8.88 -15.26 -9.12
C GLY A 131 8.06 -14.73 -7.94
N PRO A 132 8.71 -14.06 -6.98
CA PRO A 132 8.07 -13.59 -5.78
C PRO A 132 7.13 -12.41 -6.02
N ILE A 133 6.16 -12.26 -5.13
CA ILE A 133 5.33 -11.06 -5.03
C ILE A 133 5.05 -10.74 -3.57
N HIS A 134 5.34 -9.50 -3.17
CA HIS A 134 5.10 -9.02 -1.82
C HIS A 134 4.92 -7.51 -1.82
N GLY A 135 3.82 -7.00 -1.28
CA GLY A 135 3.58 -5.56 -1.30
C GLY A 135 2.35 -5.10 -0.53
N LEU A 136 2.10 -3.81 -0.66
CA LEU A 136 0.98 -3.11 -0.06
C LEU A 136 0.18 -2.39 -1.13
N GLN A 137 -1.15 -2.45 -1.01
CA GLN A 137 -2.09 -1.63 -1.75
C GLN A 137 -2.91 -0.81 -0.78
N MET A 138 -2.88 0.51 -0.94
CA MET A 138 -3.62 1.42 -0.08
C MET A 138 -4.48 2.36 -0.92
N TRP A 139 -5.62 2.78 -0.37
CA TRP A 139 -6.40 3.88 -0.93
C TRP A 139 -6.50 5.00 0.08
N VAL A 140 -6.32 6.22 -0.41
CA VAL A 140 -6.34 7.46 0.34
C VAL A 140 -7.49 8.30 -0.16
N ALA A 141 -8.45 8.63 0.71
CA ALA A 141 -9.54 9.54 0.38
C ALA A 141 -8.98 10.93 0.06
N LEU A 142 -9.43 11.53 -1.02
CA LEU A 142 -9.09 12.91 -1.33
C LEU A 142 -9.92 13.86 -0.45
N PRO A 143 -9.37 15.02 -0.08
CA PRO A 143 -10.18 16.09 0.51
C PRO A 143 -11.33 16.48 -0.42
N ALA A 144 -12.52 16.81 0.13
CA ALA A 144 -13.70 17.14 -0.64
C ALA A 144 -13.45 18.18 -1.76
N ALA A 145 -12.62 19.19 -1.49
CA ALA A 145 -12.25 20.19 -2.49
C ALA A 145 -11.38 19.65 -3.65
N LYS A 146 -10.93 18.39 -3.57
CA LYS A 146 -10.05 17.75 -4.56
C LYS A 146 -10.61 16.46 -5.14
N GLU A 147 -11.78 16.02 -4.72
CA GLU A 147 -12.41 14.80 -5.22
C GLU A 147 -12.64 14.82 -6.73
N GLU A 148 -12.96 15.99 -7.29
CA GLU A 148 -13.21 16.21 -8.72
C GLU A 148 -11.99 16.73 -9.50
N MET A 149 -10.78 16.70 -8.90
CA MET A 149 -9.58 17.14 -9.62
C MET A 149 -9.28 16.25 -10.83
N ALA A 150 -8.48 16.76 -11.76
CA ALA A 150 -8.03 15.94 -12.90
C ALA A 150 -7.25 14.72 -12.41
N PRO A 151 -7.50 13.54 -12.98
CA PRO A 151 -6.75 12.34 -12.65
C PRO A 151 -5.28 12.52 -13.04
N ARG A 152 -4.38 11.86 -12.30
CA ARG A 152 -2.96 11.86 -12.61
C ARG A 152 -2.28 10.61 -12.06
N PHE A 153 -1.16 10.26 -12.67
CA PHE A 153 -0.27 9.20 -12.22
C PHE A 153 1.12 9.76 -11.94
N VAL A 154 1.73 9.33 -10.84
CA VAL A 154 3.11 9.65 -10.50
C VAL A 154 3.81 8.37 -10.05
N HIS A 155 4.94 8.09 -10.66
CA HIS A 155 5.87 7.05 -10.23
C HIS A 155 7.01 7.71 -9.44
N HIS A 156 7.33 7.13 -8.30
CA HIS A 156 8.43 7.57 -7.46
C HIS A 156 9.47 6.46 -7.34
N GLU A 157 10.69 6.80 -7.66
CA GLU A 157 11.83 5.90 -7.48
C GLU A 157 12.29 5.82 -6.03
N VAL A 158 13.02 4.75 -5.71
CA VAL A 158 13.54 4.43 -4.36
C VAL A 158 14.31 5.59 -3.72
N ASN A 159 15.08 6.32 -4.51
CA ASN A 159 15.96 7.42 -4.06
C ASN A 159 15.21 8.71 -3.72
N GLU A 160 13.95 8.83 -4.11
CA GLU A 160 13.13 10.02 -3.82
C GLU A 160 12.63 10.04 -2.35
N PHE A 161 12.71 8.92 -1.65
CA PHE A 161 12.16 8.81 -0.29
C PHE A 161 13.21 9.07 0.79
N PRO A 162 12.92 9.98 1.73
CA PRO A 162 13.83 10.24 2.82
C PRO A 162 13.96 9.01 3.73
N MET A 163 15.20 8.68 4.04
CA MET A 163 15.54 7.65 5.02
C MET A 163 15.64 8.29 6.41
N VAL A 164 14.95 7.71 7.37
CA VAL A 164 15.04 8.09 8.78
C VAL A 164 15.85 7.04 9.51
N ARG A 165 16.92 7.47 10.17
CA ARG A 165 17.75 6.63 11.02
C ARG A 165 17.85 7.22 12.42
N ASP A 166 17.65 6.37 13.39
CA ASP A 166 17.87 6.63 14.80
C ASP A 166 18.58 5.39 15.39
N SER A 167 19.14 5.48 16.59
CA SER A 167 19.79 4.35 17.25
C SER A 167 18.91 3.11 17.43
N ALA A 168 17.59 3.28 17.44
CA ALA A 168 16.60 2.22 17.65
C ALA A 168 15.68 1.99 16.45
N PHE A 169 15.82 2.77 15.36
CA PHE A 169 14.89 2.74 14.24
C PHE A 169 15.59 3.04 12.92
N PHE A 170 15.23 2.26 11.93
CA PHE A 170 15.57 2.49 10.53
C PHE A 170 14.29 2.39 9.69
N GLY A 171 13.99 3.41 8.90
CA GLY A 171 12.79 3.42 8.09
C GLY A 171 12.84 4.38 6.92
N ARG A 172 11.90 4.19 5.99
CA ARG A 172 11.67 5.06 4.85
C ARG A 172 10.31 5.74 4.99
N VAL A 173 10.26 7.05 4.80
CA VAL A 173 9.00 7.78 4.79
C VAL A 173 8.40 7.72 3.40
N VAL A 174 7.35 6.93 3.25
CA VAL A 174 6.66 6.67 1.99
C VAL A 174 5.53 7.65 1.74
N ILE A 175 4.76 7.96 2.80
CA ILE A 175 3.66 8.92 2.79
C ILE A 175 3.69 9.67 4.12
N GLY A 176 3.60 11.01 4.07
CA GLY A 176 3.55 11.85 5.26
C GLY A 176 4.86 12.55 5.56
N ARG A 177 5.03 12.95 6.82
CA ARG A 177 6.23 13.61 7.32
C ARG A 177 6.81 12.85 8.50
N ALA A 178 8.13 12.69 8.54
CA ALA A 178 8.84 12.25 9.72
C ALA A 178 9.46 13.47 10.41
N SER A 179 9.21 13.63 11.72
CA SER A 179 9.85 14.63 12.55
C SER A 179 10.74 13.95 13.59
N CYS A 180 12.03 14.20 13.53
CA CYS A 180 12.99 13.68 14.52
C CYS A 180 12.74 14.23 15.94
N ARG A 181 12.04 15.34 16.10
CA ARG A 181 11.75 15.94 17.41
C ARG A 181 10.55 15.34 18.10
N GLU A 182 9.54 14.88 17.36
CA GLU A 182 8.27 14.43 17.93
C GLU A 182 8.04 12.92 17.86
N ARG A 183 8.90 12.18 17.17
CA ARG A 183 8.73 10.72 16.93
C ARG A 183 7.31 10.33 16.49
N VAL A 184 6.60 11.23 15.83
CA VAL A 184 5.24 11.05 15.37
C VAL A 184 5.20 11.17 13.86
N PHE A 185 4.73 10.13 13.18
CA PHE A 185 4.38 10.20 11.78
C PHE A 185 3.06 10.96 11.65
N ARG A 186 3.09 12.18 11.11
CA ARG A 186 1.88 12.90 10.75
C ARG A 186 1.64 12.74 9.26
N THR A 187 0.56 12.05 8.91
CA THR A 187 0.01 12.06 7.56
C THR A 187 -0.56 13.45 7.27
N VAL A 188 -0.22 14.01 6.12
CA VAL A 188 -0.77 15.28 5.61
C VAL A 188 -1.75 14.98 4.51
#